data_a4bc072c8f6ff3638b4c2cd2d7530dd3
#
_entry.id   a4bc072c8f6ff3638b4c2cd2d7530dd3
#
_cell.length_a   1.000
_cell.length_b   1.000
_cell.length_c   1.000
_cell.angle_alpha   90.00
_cell.angle_beta   90.00
_cell.angle_gamma   90.00
#
_symmetry.space_group_name_H-M   'P 1'
#
loop_
_entity.id
_entity.type
_entity.pdbx_description
1 polymer ?
#
loop_
_entity_poly.entity_id
_entity_poly.type
_entity_poly.pdbx_seq_one_letter_code
_entity_poly.pdbx_strand_id
1 'polypeptide(L)'
;MNIINLHDKNLFYIGGVVRDKILGKENFDIDITYQGNAIEFSKTIPNAKILQINEPFGTVKIELDGEEIDIASTRGETYPQQGHLPVVKDIGCSLKEDVLRRDFTINAMAENTLTGEIVDYTNGLEDIKNKTLRVLHDESFIDDPTRILRGLKFAVRFGFELDEHTKKLQDEYLNNINYEMSYKRLKKELVETFNLNSSIAFEKFITQKIYKLISPNNKNIKFDFEKIREIENLVKTYNPQNVWIIYVGLLPDISPLPLSKQEKKIVEDYQKLQTLDFKTDYEIYKNFEGRNLESIVMYSYQNMPVTQKYLEELKDIKIQTTGKDLTNLGINPSPEYQKCFDYILEEKLKNPALTKEQEIELVKKYFQI
;
A
#
# COMPACT_ATOMS: atom_id res chain seq x y z
N MET A 1 19.25 -15.86 -7.28
CA MET A 1 18.24 -16.73 -6.66
C MET A 1 18.98 -17.61 -5.69
N ASN A 2 18.77 -17.49 -4.39
CA ASN A 2 19.33 -18.44 -3.42
C ASN A 2 18.66 -19.78 -3.69
N ILE A 3 19.40 -20.72 -4.22
CA ILE A 3 18.92 -22.09 -4.45
C ILE A 3 18.96 -22.76 -3.09
N ILE A 4 17.78 -23.03 -2.52
CA ILE A 4 17.69 -23.81 -1.28
C ILE A 4 18.24 -25.20 -1.58
N ASN A 5 19.18 -25.64 -0.77
CA ASN A 5 19.79 -26.97 -0.90
C ASN A 5 18.89 -28.07 -0.32
N LEU A 6 17.61 -28.05 -0.71
CA LEU A 6 16.59 -29.00 -0.31
C LEU A 6 15.86 -29.53 -1.54
N HIS A 7 16.06 -30.80 -1.87
CA HIS A 7 15.55 -31.42 -3.09
C HIS A 7 14.78 -32.70 -2.75
N ASP A 8 13.54 -32.76 -3.19
CA ASP A 8 12.70 -33.96 -3.10
C ASP A 8 11.74 -34.00 -4.29
N LYS A 9 11.33 -35.21 -4.71
CA LYS A 9 10.40 -35.41 -5.84
C LYS A 9 9.01 -34.83 -5.60
N ASN A 10 8.61 -34.65 -4.33
CA ASN A 10 7.33 -34.10 -3.92
C ASN A 10 7.46 -32.65 -3.42
N LEU A 11 8.62 -32.03 -3.55
CA LEU A 11 8.89 -30.66 -3.12
C LEU A 11 8.94 -29.73 -4.33
N PHE A 12 8.21 -28.62 -4.27
CA PHE A 12 8.04 -27.70 -5.38
C PHE A 12 8.18 -26.24 -4.94
N TYR A 13 8.90 -25.42 -5.71
CA TYR A 13 8.69 -23.98 -5.72
C TYR A 13 7.32 -23.71 -6.32
N ILE A 14 6.58 -22.71 -5.81
CA ILE A 14 5.20 -22.50 -6.24
C ILE A 14 4.80 -21.01 -6.25
N GLY A 15 3.94 -20.63 -7.19
CA GLY A 15 3.33 -19.31 -7.20
C GLY A 15 4.26 -18.20 -7.66
N GLY A 16 4.41 -17.16 -6.84
CA GLY A 16 5.17 -15.95 -7.18
C GLY A 16 6.60 -16.19 -7.57
N VAL A 17 7.30 -17.09 -6.91
CA VAL A 17 8.71 -17.41 -7.19
C VAL A 17 8.89 -18.02 -8.59
N VAL A 18 7.99 -18.92 -8.99
CA VAL A 18 8.04 -19.55 -10.33
C VAL A 18 7.73 -18.52 -11.42
N ARG A 19 6.67 -17.72 -11.23
CA ARG A 19 6.32 -16.64 -12.15
C ARG A 19 7.47 -15.64 -12.32
N ASP A 20 8.04 -15.14 -11.21
CA ASP A 20 9.07 -14.10 -11.26
C ASP A 20 10.36 -14.65 -11.89
N LYS A 21 10.71 -15.93 -11.68
CA LYS A 21 11.80 -16.62 -12.40
C LYS A 21 11.58 -16.64 -13.91
N ILE A 22 10.37 -17.00 -14.37
CA ILE A 22 10.02 -17.03 -15.80
C ILE A 22 10.10 -15.62 -16.40
N LEU A 23 9.68 -14.59 -15.64
CA LEU A 23 9.75 -13.18 -16.06
C LEU A 23 11.16 -12.57 -15.96
N GLY A 24 12.16 -13.31 -15.46
CA GLY A 24 13.51 -12.80 -15.23
C GLY A 24 13.59 -11.71 -14.16
N LYS A 25 12.66 -11.71 -13.20
CA LYS A 25 12.61 -10.76 -12.10
C LYS A 25 13.17 -11.37 -10.82
N GLU A 26 13.81 -10.53 -9.99
CA GLU A 26 14.22 -10.96 -8.66
C GLU A 26 12.98 -11.16 -7.78
N ASN A 27 12.99 -12.26 -7.02
CA ASN A 27 12.01 -12.55 -5.99
C ASN A 27 12.75 -12.95 -4.71
N PHE A 28 12.37 -12.32 -3.60
CA PHE A 28 12.97 -12.56 -2.29
C PHE A 28 12.11 -13.50 -1.44
N ASP A 29 10.82 -13.68 -1.81
CA ASP A 29 9.89 -14.55 -1.09
C ASP A 29 9.87 -15.93 -1.77
N ILE A 30 10.49 -16.91 -1.15
CA ILE A 30 10.56 -18.27 -1.69
C ILE A 30 9.42 -19.10 -1.08
N ASP A 31 8.34 -19.24 -1.84
CA ASP A 31 7.26 -20.14 -1.48
C ASP A 31 7.56 -21.57 -1.93
N ILE A 32 7.57 -22.50 -0.97
CA ILE A 32 7.77 -23.93 -1.20
C ILE A 32 6.54 -24.70 -0.74
N THR A 33 6.13 -25.67 -1.54
CA THR A 33 5.07 -26.61 -1.16
C THR A 33 5.56 -28.06 -1.25
N TYR A 34 5.15 -28.87 -0.29
CA TYR A 34 5.35 -30.32 -0.30
C TYR A 34 4.04 -31.02 -0.62
N GLN A 35 4.05 -31.87 -1.66
CA GLN A 35 2.90 -32.70 -1.99
C GLN A 35 2.76 -33.81 -0.96
N GLY A 36 2.03 -33.53 0.11
CA GLY A 36 1.90 -34.33 1.30
C GLY A 36 1.82 -33.44 2.55
N ASN A 37 2.10 -34.03 3.71
CA ASN A 37 2.20 -33.30 4.97
C ASN A 37 3.60 -32.73 5.17
N ALA A 38 3.76 -31.40 5.00
CA ALA A 38 5.03 -30.71 5.15
C ALA A 38 5.61 -30.80 6.57
N ILE A 39 4.75 -30.85 7.60
CA ILE A 39 5.16 -30.97 8.99
C ILE A 39 5.84 -32.33 9.23
N GLU A 40 5.25 -33.42 8.74
CA GLU A 40 5.85 -34.75 8.83
C GLU A 40 7.12 -34.86 7.97
N PHE A 41 7.10 -34.30 6.77
CA PHE A 41 8.26 -34.23 5.90
C PHE A 41 9.42 -33.50 6.57
N SER A 42 9.19 -32.34 7.21
CA SER A 42 10.22 -31.55 7.86
C SER A 42 10.99 -32.31 8.95
N LYS A 43 10.34 -33.27 9.63
CA LYS A 43 10.97 -34.14 10.64
C LYS A 43 11.96 -35.14 10.02
N THR A 44 11.89 -35.38 8.72
CA THR A 44 12.78 -36.31 8.00
C THR A 44 14.01 -35.64 7.39
N ILE A 45 14.05 -34.29 7.39
CA ILE A 45 15.15 -33.52 6.78
C ILE A 45 16.36 -33.55 7.72
N PRO A 46 17.51 -34.11 7.30
CA PRO A 46 18.71 -34.15 8.13
C PRO A 46 19.18 -32.73 8.49
N ASN A 47 19.56 -32.53 9.74
CA ASN A 47 20.06 -31.26 10.29
C ASN A 47 19.09 -30.08 10.27
N ALA A 48 17.84 -30.27 9.85
CA ALA A 48 16.84 -29.21 9.92
C ALA A 48 16.37 -29.00 11.37
N LYS A 49 16.29 -27.73 11.77
CA LYS A 49 15.72 -27.34 13.05
C LYS A 49 14.35 -26.74 12.80
N ILE A 50 13.32 -27.32 13.40
CA ILE A 50 11.96 -26.77 13.30
C ILE A 50 11.88 -25.51 14.17
N LEU A 51 11.53 -24.37 13.57
CA LEU A 51 11.38 -23.09 14.22
C LEU A 51 9.92 -22.82 14.60
N GLN A 52 8.98 -23.13 13.69
CA GLN A 52 7.56 -22.88 13.90
C GLN A 52 6.70 -23.90 13.16
N ILE A 53 5.61 -24.32 13.79
CA ILE A 53 4.58 -25.16 13.17
C ILE A 53 3.23 -24.45 13.24
N ASN A 54 2.46 -24.51 12.17
CA ASN A 54 1.07 -24.07 12.11
C ASN A 54 0.21 -25.23 11.60
N GLU A 55 -0.21 -26.09 12.51
CA GLU A 55 -0.99 -27.29 12.19
C GLU A 55 -2.28 -27.01 11.41
N PRO A 56 -3.12 -26.00 11.77
CA PRO A 56 -4.35 -25.72 11.04
C PRO A 56 -4.15 -25.42 9.56
N PHE A 57 -2.99 -24.90 9.16
CA PHE A 57 -2.68 -24.57 7.77
C PHE A 57 -1.68 -25.56 7.13
N GLY A 58 -1.20 -26.55 7.90
CA GLY A 58 -0.22 -27.52 7.42
C GLY A 58 1.10 -26.87 7.00
N THR A 59 1.54 -25.79 7.68
CA THR A 59 2.79 -25.11 7.35
C THR A 59 3.82 -25.27 8.46
N VAL A 60 5.09 -25.30 8.05
CA VAL A 60 6.23 -25.40 8.96
C VAL A 60 7.35 -24.47 8.50
N LYS A 61 7.98 -23.80 9.45
CA LYS A 61 9.22 -23.04 9.24
C LYS A 61 10.37 -23.85 9.82
N ILE A 62 11.39 -24.07 9.03
CA ILE A 62 12.64 -24.74 9.43
C ILE A 62 13.84 -23.83 9.24
N GLU A 63 14.91 -24.11 9.98
CA GLU A 63 16.26 -23.60 9.72
C GLU A 63 17.10 -24.76 9.15
N LEU A 64 17.69 -24.57 8.00
CA LEU A 64 18.58 -25.53 7.34
C LEU A 64 19.81 -24.78 6.79
N ASP A 65 21.01 -25.20 7.17
CA ASP A 65 22.29 -24.60 6.76
C ASP A 65 22.36 -23.06 7.01
N GLY A 66 21.68 -22.58 8.05
CA GLY A 66 21.62 -21.15 8.43
C GLY A 66 20.56 -20.33 7.67
N GLU A 67 19.77 -20.95 6.80
CA GLU A 67 18.68 -20.33 6.05
C GLU A 67 17.33 -20.74 6.64
N GLU A 68 16.41 -19.76 6.78
CA GLU A 68 15.00 -20.01 7.16
C GLU A 68 14.17 -20.37 5.94
N ILE A 69 13.45 -21.47 6.00
CA ILE A 69 12.64 -22.00 4.92
C ILE A 69 11.21 -22.22 5.40
N ASP A 70 10.23 -21.60 4.72
CA ASP A 70 8.82 -21.86 4.93
C ASP A 70 8.33 -22.93 3.95
N ILE A 71 7.80 -24.04 4.48
CA ILE A 71 7.27 -25.15 3.68
C ILE A 71 5.78 -25.31 4.00
N ALA A 72 4.93 -25.23 2.99
CA ALA A 72 3.51 -25.50 3.10
C ALA A 72 3.18 -26.92 2.61
N SER A 73 2.24 -27.56 3.25
CA SER A 73 1.60 -28.76 2.67
C SER A 73 0.72 -28.37 1.48
N THR A 74 0.64 -29.20 0.46
CA THR A 74 -0.49 -29.10 -0.48
C THR A 74 -1.80 -29.23 0.29
N ARG A 75 -2.78 -28.41 -0.04
CA ARG A 75 -4.06 -28.40 0.67
C ARG A 75 -5.24 -28.00 -0.21
N GLY A 76 -6.39 -28.62 0.08
CA GLY A 76 -7.68 -28.18 -0.38
C GLY A 76 -8.24 -27.07 0.50
N GLU A 77 -8.95 -26.12 -0.07
CA GLU A 77 -9.59 -25.01 0.65
C GLU A 77 -11.07 -24.90 0.29
N THR A 78 -11.86 -24.41 1.24
CA THR A 78 -13.27 -24.06 1.03
C THR A 78 -13.52 -22.65 1.59
N TYR A 79 -14.51 -21.96 1.03
CA TYR A 79 -14.91 -20.61 1.44
C TYR A 79 -16.32 -20.63 2.04
N PRO A 80 -16.50 -21.14 3.28
CA PRO A 80 -17.81 -21.18 3.94
C PRO A 80 -18.37 -19.78 4.20
N GLN A 81 -17.50 -18.79 4.30
CA GLN A 81 -17.85 -17.38 4.40
C GLN A 81 -17.11 -16.62 3.29
N GLN A 82 -17.85 -16.20 2.28
CA GLN A 82 -17.32 -15.41 1.16
C GLN A 82 -16.61 -14.14 1.64
N GLY A 83 -15.52 -13.77 0.97
CA GLY A 83 -14.73 -12.58 1.33
C GLY A 83 -13.89 -12.70 2.60
N HIS A 84 -13.88 -13.85 3.26
CA HIS A 84 -13.04 -14.13 4.43
C HIS A 84 -11.90 -15.11 4.11
N LEU A 85 -11.12 -15.49 5.13
CA LEU A 85 -10.08 -16.51 4.97
C LEU A 85 -10.72 -17.87 4.66
N PRO A 86 -10.13 -18.64 3.74
CA PRO A 86 -10.58 -20.01 3.50
C PRO A 86 -10.37 -20.89 4.71
N VAL A 87 -11.12 -21.95 4.78
CA VAL A 87 -10.91 -23.05 5.71
C VAL A 87 -10.19 -24.17 4.98
N VAL A 88 -9.12 -24.68 5.58
CA VAL A 88 -8.40 -25.84 5.04
C VAL A 88 -9.30 -27.07 5.19
N LYS A 89 -9.60 -27.72 4.06
CA LYS A 89 -10.42 -28.93 4.00
C LYS A 89 -9.57 -30.17 4.20
N ASP A 90 -8.49 -30.28 3.42
CA ASP A 90 -7.62 -31.44 3.37
C ASP A 90 -6.16 -30.98 3.31
N ILE A 91 -5.28 -31.65 4.05
CA ILE A 91 -3.81 -31.48 3.98
C ILE A 91 -3.20 -32.68 3.26
N GLY A 92 -2.30 -32.42 2.31
CA GLY A 92 -1.62 -33.46 1.54
C GLY A 92 -2.38 -33.88 0.28
N CYS A 93 -3.27 -33.05 -0.22
CA CYS A 93 -3.95 -33.27 -1.50
C CYS A 93 -2.96 -33.27 -2.69
N SER A 94 -3.44 -33.55 -3.89
CA SER A 94 -2.59 -33.50 -5.09
C SER A 94 -2.10 -32.06 -5.37
N LEU A 95 -0.92 -31.95 -6.02
CA LEU A 95 -0.40 -30.64 -6.46
C LEU A 95 -1.40 -29.90 -7.36
N LYS A 96 -2.13 -30.65 -8.18
CA LYS A 96 -3.17 -30.07 -9.06
C LYS A 96 -4.29 -29.39 -8.26
N GLU A 97 -4.76 -29.99 -7.18
CA GLU A 97 -5.80 -29.41 -6.32
C GLU A 97 -5.26 -28.15 -5.61
N ASP A 98 -4.00 -28.16 -5.13
CA ASP A 98 -3.40 -27.00 -4.47
C ASP A 98 -3.24 -25.81 -5.43
N VAL A 99 -2.85 -26.02 -6.68
CA VAL A 99 -2.72 -24.92 -7.64
C VAL A 99 -4.07 -24.36 -8.08
N LEU A 100 -5.10 -25.17 -8.19
CA LEU A 100 -6.43 -24.75 -8.65
C LEU A 100 -7.21 -23.86 -7.65
N ARG A 101 -6.84 -23.84 -6.37
CA ARG A 101 -7.43 -22.94 -5.37
C ARG A 101 -6.84 -21.53 -5.37
N ARG A 102 -5.78 -21.28 -6.14
CA ARG A 102 -5.05 -20.00 -6.17
C ARG A 102 -5.83 -18.90 -6.89
N ASP A 103 -5.24 -17.72 -7.03
CA ASP A 103 -5.91 -16.54 -7.59
C ASP A 103 -5.91 -16.52 -9.12
N PHE A 104 -4.72 -16.57 -9.74
CA PHE A 104 -4.53 -16.44 -11.18
C PHE A 104 -3.64 -17.55 -11.73
N THR A 105 -3.85 -17.89 -13.01
CA THR A 105 -3.05 -18.90 -13.73
C THR A 105 -1.55 -18.67 -13.62
N ILE A 106 -1.12 -17.40 -13.70
CA ILE A 106 0.29 -17.01 -13.59
C ILE A 106 0.92 -17.32 -12.22
N ASN A 107 0.12 -17.56 -11.20
CA ASN A 107 0.53 -17.94 -9.83
C ASN A 107 0.20 -19.40 -9.51
N ALA A 108 -0.31 -20.16 -10.49
CA ALA A 108 -0.74 -21.54 -10.33
C ALA A 108 0.22 -22.53 -11.00
N MET A 109 1.49 -22.14 -11.12
CA MET A 109 2.56 -23.00 -11.62
C MET A 109 3.46 -23.45 -10.49
N ALA A 110 4.05 -24.63 -10.65
CA ALA A 110 5.04 -25.18 -9.72
C ALA A 110 6.30 -25.62 -10.46
N GLU A 111 7.45 -25.58 -9.79
CA GLU A 111 8.73 -26.10 -10.32
C GLU A 111 9.25 -27.14 -9.34
N ASN A 112 9.47 -28.36 -9.80
CA ASN A 112 10.02 -29.41 -8.94
C ASN A 112 11.45 -29.10 -8.51
N THR A 113 11.74 -29.15 -7.22
CA THR A 113 13.05 -28.77 -6.68
C THR A 113 14.17 -29.74 -7.07
N LEU A 114 13.84 -31.00 -7.40
CA LEU A 114 14.81 -32.04 -7.78
C LEU A 114 15.14 -32.00 -9.27
N THR A 115 14.11 -31.86 -10.13
CA THR A 115 14.25 -31.97 -11.59
C THR A 115 14.31 -30.62 -12.32
N GLY A 116 13.83 -29.56 -11.69
CA GLY A 116 13.64 -28.25 -12.32
C GLY A 116 12.50 -28.22 -13.33
N GLU A 117 11.70 -29.27 -13.43
CA GLU A 117 10.57 -29.35 -14.35
C GLU A 117 9.44 -28.42 -13.86
N ILE A 118 8.90 -27.60 -14.79
CA ILE A 118 7.74 -26.76 -14.52
C ILE A 118 6.46 -27.55 -14.76
N VAL A 119 5.62 -27.62 -13.73
CA VAL A 119 4.30 -28.22 -13.78
C VAL A 119 3.25 -27.09 -13.91
N ASP A 120 2.55 -27.07 -15.04
CA ASP A 120 1.54 -26.08 -15.36
C ASP A 120 0.23 -26.78 -15.78
N TYR A 121 -0.74 -26.78 -14.85
CA TYR A 121 -2.07 -27.37 -15.12
C TYR A 121 -3.09 -26.37 -15.69
N THR A 122 -2.72 -25.10 -15.80
CA THR A 122 -3.67 -24.00 -15.99
C THR A 122 -3.33 -23.08 -17.17
N ASN A 123 -2.30 -23.42 -17.95
CA ASN A 123 -1.74 -22.63 -19.03
C ASN A 123 -1.15 -21.27 -18.56
N GLY A 124 -0.62 -21.20 -17.33
CA GLY A 124 -0.01 -20.01 -16.78
C GLY A 124 1.21 -19.54 -17.55
N LEU A 125 2.00 -20.45 -18.16
CA LEU A 125 3.11 -20.12 -19.05
C LEU A 125 2.66 -19.33 -20.29
N GLU A 126 1.58 -19.73 -20.92
CA GLU A 126 1.02 -19.05 -22.08
C GLU A 126 0.42 -17.70 -21.67
N ASP A 127 -0.26 -17.63 -20.53
CA ASP A 127 -0.80 -16.37 -20.01
C ASP A 127 0.31 -15.37 -19.64
N ILE A 128 1.46 -15.82 -19.10
CA ILE A 128 2.63 -14.94 -18.90
C ILE A 128 3.15 -14.40 -20.24
N LYS A 129 3.31 -15.25 -21.25
CA LYS A 129 3.79 -14.87 -22.57
C LYS A 129 2.86 -13.85 -23.23
N ASN A 130 1.55 -14.03 -23.07
CA ASN A 130 0.52 -13.16 -23.62
C ASN A 130 0.20 -11.96 -22.72
N LYS A 131 0.89 -11.81 -21.56
CA LYS A 131 0.65 -10.77 -20.54
C LYS A 131 -0.81 -10.74 -20.06
N THR A 132 -1.38 -11.89 -19.83
CA THR A 132 -2.79 -12.09 -19.47
C THR A 132 -2.94 -12.46 -18.01
N LEU A 133 -3.96 -11.88 -17.36
CA LEU A 133 -4.42 -12.27 -16.04
C LEU A 133 -5.73 -13.02 -16.16
N ARG A 134 -5.72 -14.29 -15.80
CA ARG A 134 -6.87 -15.18 -15.86
C ARG A 134 -7.11 -15.81 -14.51
N VAL A 135 -8.35 -15.74 -14.00
CA VAL A 135 -8.75 -16.47 -12.80
C VAL A 135 -8.90 -17.95 -13.08
N LEU A 136 -8.83 -18.78 -12.05
CA LEU A 136 -8.83 -20.24 -12.18
C LEU A 136 -10.24 -20.85 -12.25
N HIS A 137 -11.27 -20.12 -11.77
CA HIS A 137 -12.67 -20.53 -11.81
C HIS A 137 -13.63 -19.34 -11.70
N ASP A 138 -14.86 -19.52 -12.08
CA ASP A 138 -15.86 -18.46 -12.22
C ASP A 138 -16.25 -17.81 -10.88
N GLU A 139 -16.20 -18.54 -9.77
CA GLU A 139 -16.53 -18.05 -8.44
C GLU A 139 -15.35 -17.34 -7.74
N SER A 140 -14.23 -17.16 -8.44
CA SER A 140 -12.97 -16.67 -7.86
C SER A 140 -13.12 -15.35 -7.09
N PHE A 141 -13.89 -14.39 -7.59
CA PHE A 141 -14.12 -13.10 -6.94
C PHE A 141 -15.25 -13.16 -5.90
N ILE A 142 -16.16 -14.13 -6.00
CA ILE A 142 -17.17 -14.40 -4.99
C ILE A 142 -16.52 -14.99 -3.75
N ASP A 143 -15.64 -15.96 -3.93
CA ASP A 143 -14.87 -16.58 -2.85
C ASP A 143 -13.97 -15.58 -2.15
N ASP A 144 -13.23 -14.80 -2.93
CA ASP A 144 -12.26 -13.83 -2.40
C ASP A 144 -12.20 -12.54 -3.24
N PRO A 145 -12.98 -11.51 -2.87
CA PRO A 145 -12.97 -10.22 -3.56
C PRO A 145 -11.62 -9.50 -3.55
N THR A 146 -10.73 -9.84 -2.62
CA THR A 146 -9.38 -9.25 -2.59
C THR A 146 -8.56 -9.63 -3.83
N ARG A 147 -8.93 -10.71 -4.53
CA ARG A 147 -8.32 -11.09 -5.81
C ARG A 147 -8.49 -10.03 -6.89
N ILE A 148 -9.54 -9.19 -6.83
CA ILE A 148 -9.71 -8.04 -7.74
C ILE A 148 -8.57 -7.03 -7.54
N LEU A 149 -8.23 -6.69 -6.29
CA LEU A 149 -7.10 -5.81 -5.99
C LEU A 149 -5.75 -6.46 -6.33
N ARG A 150 -5.62 -7.77 -6.11
CA ARG A 150 -4.43 -8.53 -6.52
C ARG A 150 -4.25 -8.50 -8.04
N GLY A 151 -5.35 -8.63 -8.80
CA GLY A 151 -5.35 -8.47 -10.25
C GLY A 151 -4.88 -7.08 -10.67
N LEU A 152 -5.39 -6.03 -10.03
CA LEU A 152 -4.93 -4.66 -10.25
C LEU A 152 -3.43 -4.52 -9.95
N LYS A 153 -2.96 -5.05 -8.83
CA LYS A 153 -1.54 -5.03 -8.46
C LYS A 153 -0.66 -5.71 -9.52
N PHE A 154 -1.06 -6.88 -10.00
CA PHE A 154 -0.32 -7.59 -11.05
C PHE A 154 -0.39 -6.88 -12.40
N ALA A 155 -1.55 -6.31 -12.76
CA ALA A 155 -1.70 -5.48 -13.96
C ALA A 155 -0.71 -4.31 -13.97
N VAL A 156 -0.56 -3.63 -12.84
CA VAL A 156 0.38 -2.50 -12.69
C VAL A 156 1.84 -2.97 -12.64
N ARG A 157 2.12 -3.99 -11.83
CA ARG A 157 3.50 -4.47 -11.60
C ARG A 157 4.14 -5.10 -12.84
N PHE A 158 3.34 -5.82 -13.63
CA PHE A 158 3.84 -6.61 -14.77
C PHE A 158 3.41 -6.05 -16.12
N GLY A 159 2.47 -5.10 -16.17
CA GLY A 159 1.89 -4.60 -17.43
C GLY A 159 0.96 -5.64 -18.07
N PHE A 160 0.28 -6.45 -17.27
CA PHE A 160 -0.65 -7.47 -17.73
C PHE A 160 -2.09 -6.93 -17.75
N GLU A 161 -2.96 -7.55 -18.55
CA GLU A 161 -4.38 -7.19 -18.63
C GLU A 161 -5.27 -8.41 -18.30
N LEU A 162 -6.44 -8.16 -17.74
CA LEU A 162 -7.43 -9.22 -17.54
C LEU A 162 -7.89 -9.78 -18.89
N ASP A 163 -8.04 -11.10 -19.00
CA ASP A 163 -8.74 -11.68 -20.15
C ASP A 163 -10.22 -11.30 -20.12
N GLU A 164 -10.90 -11.44 -21.28
CA GLU A 164 -12.30 -11.00 -21.40
C GLU A 164 -13.25 -11.67 -20.40
N HIS A 165 -13.05 -12.97 -20.17
CA HIS A 165 -13.88 -13.71 -19.20
C HIS A 165 -13.65 -13.24 -17.77
N THR A 166 -12.39 -13.13 -17.35
CA THR A 166 -12.03 -12.63 -16.02
C THR A 166 -12.54 -11.21 -15.78
N LYS A 167 -12.43 -10.34 -16.81
CA LYS A 167 -12.97 -8.99 -16.74
C LYS A 167 -14.48 -8.97 -16.56
N LYS A 168 -15.19 -9.82 -17.29
CA LYS A 168 -16.66 -9.97 -17.14
C LYS A 168 -17.03 -10.39 -15.72
N LEU A 169 -16.36 -11.40 -15.15
CA LEU A 169 -16.59 -11.85 -13.77
C LEU A 169 -16.30 -10.72 -12.75
N GLN A 170 -15.25 -9.94 -12.96
CA GLN A 170 -14.94 -8.75 -12.14
C GLN A 170 -16.07 -7.72 -12.21
N ASP A 171 -16.54 -7.38 -13.40
CA ASP A 171 -17.60 -6.39 -13.62
C ASP A 171 -18.93 -6.87 -13.00
N GLU A 172 -19.27 -8.16 -13.13
CA GLU A 172 -20.45 -8.77 -12.52
C GLU A 172 -20.38 -8.68 -10.99
N TYR A 173 -19.25 -9.03 -10.38
CA TYR A 173 -19.07 -8.92 -8.93
C TYR A 173 -19.16 -7.46 -8.46
N LEU A 174 -18.51 -6.52 -9.14
CA LEU A 174 -18.52 -5.08 -8.81
C LEU A 174 -19.89 -4.42 -8.99
N ASN A 175 -20.82 -5.06 -9.68
CA ASN A 175 -22.21 -4.63 -9.77
C ASN A 175 -23.11 -5.22 -8.66
N ASN A 176 -22.66 -6.27 -7.96
CA ASN A 176 -23.42 -6.94 -6.89
C ASN A 176 -22.51 -7.33 -5.71
N ILE A 177 -21.85 -6.36 -5.09
CA ILE A 177 -20.86 -6.59 -4.05
C ILE A 177 -21.50 -7.07 -2.75
N ASN A 178 -21.00 -8.19 -2.23
CA ASN A 178 -21.23 -8.56 -0.84
C ASN A 178 -20.23 -7.80 0.06
N TYR A 179 -20.75 -6.88 0.88
CA TYR A 179 -19.92 -6.07 1.79
C TYR A 179 -19.58 -6.76 3.12
N GLU A 180 -20.09 -7.97 3.35
CA GLU A 180 -19.68 -8.84 4.46
C GLU A 180 -18.33 -9.50 4.12
N MET A 181 -17.26 -8.70 4.09
CA MET A 181 -15.92 -9.16 3.75
C MET A 181 -14.88 -8.67 4.75
N SER A 182 -13.71 -9.28 4.72
CA SER A 182 -12.58 -8.89 5.59
C SER A 182 -11.91 -7.58 5.10
N TYR A 183 -12.34 -6.44 5.63
CA TYR A 183 -11.71 -5.14 5.34
C TYR A 183 -10.24 -5.05 5.76
N LYS A 184 -9.79 -5.91 6.70
CA LYS A 184 -8.37 -6.02 7.04
C LYS A 184 -7.56 -6.59 5.87
N ARG A 185 -8.08 -7.61 5.18
CA ARG A 185 -7.44 -8.19 3.98
C ARG A 185 -7.51 -7.20 2.82
N LEU A 186 -8.67 -6.57 2.63
CA LEU A 186 -8.85 -5.55 1.59
C LEU A 186 -7.82 -4.41 1.76
N LYS A 187 -7.67 -3.88 2.98
CA LYS A 187 -6.67 -2.85 3.29
C LYS A 187 -5.25 -3.32 2.97
N LYS A 188 -4.89 -4.57 3.31
CA LYS A 188 -3.56 -5.11 3.00
C LYS A 188 -3.25 -5.01 1.50
N GLU A 189 -4.17 -5.46 0.66
CA GLU A 189 -3.98 -5.40 -0.81
C GLU A 189 -3.96 -3.95 -1.33
N LEU A 190 -4.76 -3.03 -0.76
CA LEU A 190 -4.70 -1.59 -1.09
C LEU A 190 -3.33 -1.00 -0.76
N VAL A 191 -2.79 -1.29 0.44
CA VAL A 191 -1.45 -0.83 0.85
C VAL A 191 -0.39 -1.33 -0.13
N GLU A 192 -0.39 -2.63 -0.44
CA GLU A 192 0.58 -3.23 -1.36
C GLU A 192 0.47 -2.66 -2.78
N THR A 193 -0.76 -2.36 -3.24
CA THR A 193 -0.99 -1.83 -4.59
C THR A 193 -0.56 -0.38 -4.71
N PHE A 194 -0.97 0.48 -3.78
CA PHE A 194 -0.73 1.91 -3.89
C PHE A 194 0.63 2.38 -3.37
N ASN A 195 1.33 1.57 -2.55
CA ASN A 195 2.73 1.82 -2.22
C ASN A 195 3.68 1.56 -3.41
N LEU A 196 3.20 0.99 -4.52
CA LEU A 196 3.93 0.99 -5.79
C LEU A 196 4.09 2.41 -6.38
N ASN A 197 3.41 3.41 -5.77
CA ASN A 197 3.41 4.82 -6.20
C ASN A 197 3.12 4.97 -7.70
N SER A 198 1.90 4.62 -8.09
CA SER A 198 1.53 4.62 -9.49
C SER A 198 0.19 5.32 -9.72
N SER A 199 0.23 6.44 -10.45
CA SER A 199 -0.97 7.09 -10.98
C SER A 199 -1.76 6.16 -11.89
N ILE A 200 -1.07 5.25 -12.59
CA ILE A 200 -1.69 4.21 -13.43
C ILE A 200 -2.52 3.24 -12.58
N ALA A 201 -2.03 2.87 -11.38
CA ALA A 201 -2.79 2.04 -10.46
C ALA A 201 -4.11 2.72 -10.06
N PHE A 202 -4.04 4.03 -9.74
CA PHE A 202 -5.23 4.80 -9.37
C PHE A 202 -6.19 4.99 -10.55
N GLU A 203 -5.68 5.27 -11.74
CA GLU A 203 -6.49 5.39 -12.95
C GLU A 203 -7.25 4.10 -13.24
N LYS A 204 -6.57 2.93 -13.22
CA LYS A 204 -7.23 1.62 -13.38
C LYS A 204 -8.23 1.34 -12.24
N PHE A 205 -7.89 1.65 -10.99
CA PHE A 205 -8.77 1.50 -9.83
C PHE A 205 -10.08 2.27 -9.97
N ILE A 206 -10.02 3.48 -10.51
CA ILE A 206 -11.20 4.34 -10.74
C ILE A 206 -11.96 3.90 -11.99
N THR A 207 -11.28 3.72 -13.13
CA THR A 207 -11.93 3.40 -14.41
C THR A 207 -12.59 2.03 -14.41
N GLN A 208 -11.99 1.04 -13.74
CA GLN A 208 -12.57 -0.29 -13.55
C GLN A 208 -13.53 -0.36 -12.34
N LYS A 209 -13.80 0.76 -11.67
CA LYS A 209 -14.74 0.86 -10.54
C LYS A 209 -14.39 -0.01 -9.33
N ILE A 210 -13.14 -0.40 -9.18
CA ILE A 210 -12.66 -1.26 -8.08
C ILE A 210 -12.85 -0.57 -6.72
N TYR A 211 -12.85 0.76 -6.69
CA TYR A 211 -13.12 1.58 -5.50
C TYR A 211 -14.44 1.24 -4.80
N LYS A 212 -15.41 0.66 -5.51
CA LYS A 212 -16.69 0.23 -4.93
C LYS A 212 -16.53 -0.83 -3.85
N LEU A 213 -15.46 -1.64 -3.89
CA LEU A 213 -15.16 -2.64 -2.85
C LEU A 213 -15.01 -2.03 -1.45
N ILE A 214 -14.64 -0.76 -1.36
CA ILE A 214 -14.38 -0.10 -0.07
C ILE A 214 -15.69 0.26 0.63
N SER A 215 -16.64 0.85 -0.10
CA SER A 215 -17.90 1.30 0.49
C SER A 215 -19.01 1.42 -0.55
N PRO A 216 -20.26 1.07 -0.20
CA PRO A 216 -21.42 1.31 -1.05
C PRO A 216 -21.72 2.81 -1.26
N ASN A 217 -21.13 3.68 -0.43
CA ASN A 217 -21.27 5.13 -0.55
C ASN A 217 -20.41 5.72 -1.68
N ASN A 218 -19.40 4.98 -2.13
CA ASN A 218 -18.56 5.39 -3.26
C ASN A 218 -19.29 5.16 -4.59
N LYS A 219 -20.01 6.18 -5.07
CA LYS A 219 -20.83 6.10 -6.29
C LYS A 219 -20.38 7.15 -7.30
N ASN A 220 -20.27 6.73 -8.58
CA ASN A 220 -20.03 7.64 -9.72
C ASN A 220 -18.86 8.62 -9.53
N ILE A 221 -17.76 8.12 -8.95
CA ILE A 221 -16.58 8.93 -8.66
C ILE A 221 -15.84 9.23 -9.97
N LYS A 222 -15.41 10.48 -10.11
CA LYS A 222 -14.57 10.94 -11.22
C LYS A 222 -13.38 11.69 -10.66
N PHE A 223 -12.22 11.49 -11.28
CA PHE A 223 -11.00 12.21 -10.96
C PHE A 223 -10.37 12.79 -12.23
N ASP A 224 -9.65 13.88 -12.03
CA ASP A 224 -8.73 14.43 -13.01
C ASP A 224 -7.40 13.68 -12.90
N PHE A 225 -7.10 12.84 -13.88
CA PHE A 225 -5.90 12.00 -13.84
C PHE A 225 -4.61 12.77 -14.09
N GLU A 226 -4.66 13.98 -14.70
CA GLU A 226 -3.48 14.83 -14.77
C GLU A 226 -3.06 15.29 -13.37
N LYS A 227 -4.00 15.71 -12.53
CA LYS A 227 -3.73 16.06 -11.14
C LYS A 227 -3.21 14.85 -10.33
N ILE A 228 -3.67 13.64 -10.64
CA ILE A 228 -3.14 12.42 -10.00
C ILE A 228 -1.68 12.17 -10.40
N ARG A 229 -1.27 12.46 -11.64
CA ARG A 229 0.13 12.40 -12.07
C ARG A 229 1.00 13.46 -11.39
N GLU A 230 0.44 14.65 -11.17
CA GLU A 230 1.12 15.69 -10.38
C GLU A 230 1.33 15.26 -8.92
N ILE A 231 0.34 14.61 -8.31
CA ILE A 231 0.47 13.99 -6.97
C ILE A 231 1.60 12.94 -6.97
N GLU A 232 1.66 12.08 -7.97
CA GLU A 232 2.75 11.08 -8.10
C GLU A 232 4.13 11.75 -8.13
N ASN A 233 4.28 12.90 -8.81
CA ASN A 233 5.52 13.65 -8.81
C ASN A 233 5.88 14.18 -7.42
N LEU A 234 4.91 14.72 -6.67
CA LEU A 234 5.13 15.14 -5.29
C LEU A 234 5.53 13.97 -4.40
N VAL A 235 4.87 12.81 -4.54
CA VAL A 235 5.21 11.60 -3.79
C VAL A 235 6.66 11.17 -4.07
N LYS A 236 7.09 11.18 -5.34
CA LYS A 236 8.48 10.86 -5.72
C LYS A 236 9.49 11.85 -5.15
N THR A 237 9.13 13.15 -5.13
CA THR A 237 10.03 14.21 -4.67
C THR A 237 10.19 14.22 -3.16
N TYR A 238 9.10 14.07 -2.42
CA TYR A 238 9.09 14.26 -0.96
C TYR A 238 9.04 12.95 -0.16
N ASN A 239 8.85 11.80 -0.82
CA ASN A 239 8.90 10.45 -0.26
C ASN A 239 8.09 10.27 1.04
N PRO A 240 6.76 10.51 1.06
CA PRO A 240 5.92 10.30 2.23
C PRO A 240 5.90 8.81 2.64
N GLN A 241 5.68 8.53 3.93
CA GLN A 241 5.76 7.17 4.47
C GLN A 241 4.56 6.30 4.08
N ASN A 242 3.36 6.89 4.01
CA ASN A 242 2.11 6.15 3.80
C ASN A 242 1.50 6.53 2.44
N VAL A 243 2.16 6.13 1.35
CA VAL A 243 1.75 6.51 -0.01
C VAL A 243 0.33 6.05 -0.35
N TRP A 244 -0.07 4.85 0.07
CA TRP A 244 -1.38 4.29 -0.23
C TRP A 244 -2.54 5.19 0.22
N ILE A 245 -2.42 5.84 1.41
CA ILE A 245 -3.49 6.68 1.95
C ILE A 245 -3.67 7.98 1.15
N ILE A 246 -2.61 8.44 0.47
CA ILE A 246 -2.67 9.62 -0.40
C ILE A 246 -3.67 9.39 -1.52
N TYR A 247 -3.66 8.21 -2.13
CA TYR A 247 -4.59 7.87 -3.21
C TYR A 247 -5.97 7.46 -2.68
N VAL A 248 -6.02 6.50 -1.76
CA VAL A 248 -7.28 5.95 -1.25
C VAL A 248 -8.06 6.98 -0.42
N GLY A 249 -7.36 7.83 0.31
CA GLY A 249 -7.97 8.89 1.13
C GLY A 249 -8.62 10.02 0.33
N LEU A 250 -8.41 10.09 -1.00
CA LEU A 250 -9.16 11.00 -1.89
C LEU A 250 -10.60 10.54 -2.13
N LEU A 251 -10.92 9.29 -1.84
CA LEU A 251 -12.29 8.76 -2.00
C LEU A 251 -13.25 9.38 -0.98
N PRO A 252 -14.53 9.56 -1.34
CA PRO A 252 -15.53 10.13 -0.44
C PRO A 252 -15.75 9.33 0.85
N ASP A 253 -15.67 8.01 0.80
CA ASP A 253 -15.90 7.15 1.95
C ASP A 253 -14.91 5.99 2.02
N ILE A 254 -14.06 6.02 3.04
CA ILE A 254 -13.12 4.96 3.39
C ILE A 254 -13.34 4.47 4.83
N SER A 255 -14.46 4.83 5.44
CA SER A 255 -14.79 4.52 6.85
C SER A 255 -14.80 3.01 7.18
N PRO A 256 -15.13 2.07 6.26
CA PRO A 256 -15.04 0.64 6.56
C PRO A 256 -13.61 0.11 6.73
N LEU A 257 -12.60 0.84 6.22
CA LEU A 257 -11.21 0.39 6.33
C LEU A 257 -10.69 0.54 7.77
N PRO A 258 -9.99 -0.47 8.33
CA PRO A 258 -9.43 -0.40 9.68
C PRO A 258 -8.18 0.49 9.73
N LEU A 259 -8.38 1.82 9.75
CA LEU A 259 -7.31 2.80 9.78
C LEU A 259 -6.62 2.86 11.15
N SER A 260 -5.30 2.96 11.17
CA SER A 260 -4.51 3.29 12.36
C SER A 260 -4.80 4.73 12.83
N LYS A 261 -4.34 5.08 14.03
CA LYS A 261 -4.49 6.45 14.56
C LYS A 261 -3.82 7.50 13.65
N GLN A 262 -2.65 7.18 13.11
CA GLN A 262 -1.92 8.07 12.20
C GLN A 262 -2.68 8.25 10.88
N GLU A 263 -3.15 7.16 10.27
CA GLU A 263 -3.91 7.22 9.01
C GLU A 263 -5.22 8.01 9.16
N LYS A 264 -5.93 7.83 10.29
CA LYS A 264 -7.11 8.64 10.61
C LYS A 264 -6.76 10.13 10.66
N LYS A 265 -5.66 10.46 11.37
CA LYS A 265 -5.22 11.85 11.47
C LYS A 265 -4.86 12.45 10.12
N ILE A 266 -4.22 11.70 9.22
CA ILE A 266 -3.91 12.15 7.86
C ILE A 266 -5.19 12.53 7.13
N VAL A 267 -6.20 11.66 7.16
CA VAL A 267 -7.48 11.91 6.48
C VAL A 267 -8.23 13.10 7.11
N GLU A 268 -8.28 13.19 8.43
CA GLU A 268 -8.89 14.31 9.15
C GLU A 268 -8.20 15.65 8.84
N ASP A 269 -6.87 15.66 8.78
CA ASP A 269 -6.09 16.86 8.45
C ASP A 269 -6.33 17.28 7.00
N TYR A 270 -6.40 16.33 6.07
CA TYR A 270 -6.79 16.60 4.68
C TYR A 270 -8.20 17.20 4.58
N GLN A 271 -9.19 16.59 5.25
CA GLN A 271 -10.57 17.10 5.27
C GLN A 271 -10.66 18.53 5.83
N LYS A 272 -9.89 18.84 6.87
CA LYS A 272 -9.81 20.21 7.41
C LYS A 272 -9.22 21.19 6.40
N LEU A 273 -8.13 20.81 5.71
CA LEU A 273 -7.54 21.67 4.68
C LEU A 273 -8.51 21.98 3.55
N GLN A 274 -9.36 21.03 3.16
CA GLN A 274 -10.37 21.25 2.11
C GLN A 274 -11.41 22.32 2.46
N THR A 275 -11.62 22.62 3.73
CA THR A 275 -12.60 23.64 4.17
C THR A 275 -12.00 25.05 4.28
N LEU A 276 -10.70 25.21 4.04
CA LEU A 276 -9.99 26.47 4.21
C LEU A 276 -9.75 27.15 2.87
N ASP A 277 -9.80 28.50 2.91
CA ASP A 277 -9.39 29.37 1.81
C ASP A 277 -8.18 30.20 2.28
N PHE A 278 -7.08 30.13 1.55
CA PHE A 278 -5.81 30.75 1.93
C PHE A 278 -5.59 32.03 1.11
N LYS A 279 -5.46 33.16 1.80
CA LYS A 279 -5.24 34.48 1.18
C LYS A 279 -3.81 34.98 1.36
N THR A 280 -3.10 34.48 2.38
CA THR A 280 -1.75 34.91 2.73
C THR A 280 -0.81 33.75 2.97
N ASP A 281 0.49 33.98 2.79
CA ASP A 281 1.54 33.00 3.06
C ASP A 281 1.56 32.58 4.55
N TYR A 282 1.18 33.50 5.44
CA TYR A 282 1.04 33.24 6.87
C TYR A 282 -0.10 32.21 7.13
N GLU A 283 -1.25 32.37 6.50
CA GLU A 283 -2.35 31.42 6.63
C GLU A 283 -1.97 30.04 6.09
N ILE A 284 -1.29 29.98 4.94
CA ILE A 284 -0.75 28.72 4.40
C ILE A 284 0.18 28.09 5.41
N TYR A 285 1.21 28.80 5.85
CA TYR A 285 2.21 28.30 6.79
C TYR A 285 1.56 27.75 8.07
N LYS A 286 0.72 28.54 8.74
CA LYS A 286 0.10 28.19 10.03
C LYS A 286 -0.83 26.98 9.93
N ASN A 287 -1.49 26.80 8.78
CA ASN A 287 -2.40 25.68 8.60
C ASN A 287 -1.73 24.40 8.09
N PHE A 288 -0.55 24.50 7.49
CA PHE A 288 0.21 23.35 7.02
C PHE A 288 1.27 22.89 8.01
N GLU A 289 1.82 23.81 8.82
CA GLU A 289 2.84 23.52 9.83
C GLU A 289 2.37 22.41 10.80
N GLY A 290 3.23 21.40 11.02
CA GLY A 290 2.96 20.28 11.93
C GLY A 290 1.97 19.25 11.41
N ARG A 291 1.44 19.37 10.18
CA ARG A 291 0.61 18.32 9.56
C ARG A 291 1.47 17.24 8.93
N ASN A 292 0.86 16.06 8.74
CA ASN A 292 1.51 14.98 8.00
C ASN A 292 1.71 15.36 6.54
N LEU A 293 2.85 14.98 5.97
CA LEU A 293 3.16 15.23 4.57
C LEU A 293 2.10 14.66 3.63
N GLU A 294 1.57 13.49 3.96
CA GLU A 294 0.51 12.83 3.20
C GLU A 294 -0.73 13.72 3.05
N SER A 295 -1.20 14.35 4.13
CA SER A 295 -2.38 15.24 4.07
C SER A 295 -2.14 16.48 3.23
N ILE A 296 -0.91 17.00 3.26
CA ILE A 296 -0.47 18.14 2.43
C ILE A 296 -0.44 17.74 0.96
N VAL A 297 0.13 16.58 0.64
CA VAL A 297 0.18 16.04 -0.72
C VAL A 297 -1.23 15.72 -1.24
N MET A 298 -2.13 15.18 -0.41
CA MET A 298 -3.54 14.97 -0.78
C MET A 298 -4.24 16.28 -1.14
N TYR A 299 -3.96 17.36 -0.39
CA TYR A 299 -4.55 18.68 -0.65
C TYR A 299 -4.13 19.26 -1.99
N SER A 300 -3.00 18.87 -2.57
CA SER A 300 -2.58 19.29 -3.90
C SER A 300 -3.60 18.96 -5.00
N TYR A 301 -4.41 17.91 -4.83
CA TYR A 301 -5.50 17.60 -5.75
C TYR A 301 -6.50 18.75 -5.87
N GLN A 302 -6.75 19.48 -4.79
CA GLN A 302 -7.63 20.64 -4.77
C GLN A 302 -6.89 21.93 -5.18
N ASN A 303 -5.69 22.14 -4.66
CA ASN A 303 -4.93 23.36 -4.86
C ASN A 303 -3.42 23.09 -4.92
N MET A 304 -2.94 22.72 -6.11
CA MET A 304 -1.52 22.43 -6.36
C MET A 304 -0.62 23.65 -6.09
N PRO A 305 -0.95 24.90 -6.55
CA PRO A 305 -0.09 26.06 -6.31
C PRO A 305 0.15 26.35 -4.83
N VAL A 306 -0.88 26.23 -3.98
CA VAL A 306 -0.74 26.42 -2.53
C VAL A 306 0.15 25.34 -1.92
N THR A 307 -0.03 24.09 -2.34
CA THR A 307 0.79 22.97 -1.84
C THR A 307 2.26 23.14 -2.22
N GLN A 308 2.56 23.47 -3.50
CA GLN A 308 3.90 23.71 -3.97
C GLN A 308 4.56 24.87 -3.23
N LYS A 309 3.85 25.99 -3.11
CA LYS A 309 4.33 27.15 -2.38
C LYS A 309 4.74 26.80 -0.94
N TYR A 310 3.92 26.03 -0.23
CA TYR A 310 4.29 25.59 1.11
C TYR A 310 5.52 24.67 1.09
N LEU A 311 5.54 23.66 0.26
CA LEU A 311 6.60 22.66 0.24
C LEU A 311 7.95 23.19 -0.27
N GLU A 312 7.93 24.16 -1.18
CA GLU A 312 9.13 24.66 -1.84
C GLU A 312 9.67 25.95 -1.19
N GLU A 313 8.78 26.81 -0.71
CA GLU A 313 9.15 28.16 -0.25
C GLU A 313 8.97 28.35 1.25
N LEU A 314 7.88 27.86 1.85
CA LEU A 314 7.48 28.29 3.19
C LEU A 314 7.89 27.34 4.31
N LYS A 315 7.86 26.02 4.11
CA LYS A 315 7.95 25.01 5.17
C LYS A 315 9.21 25.12 6.03
N ASP A 316 10.30 25.59 5.46
CA ASP A 316 11.61 25.66 6.13
C ASP A 316 11.89 27.04 6.75
N ILE A 317 10.98 28.02 6.57
CA ILE A 317 11.08 29.34 7.16
C ILE A 317 10.84 29.25 8.66
N LYS A 318 11.80 29.76 9.43
CA LYS A 318 11.74 29.82 10.89
C LYS A 318 12.26 31.16 11.39
N ILE A 319 11.57 31.71 12.38
CA ILE A 319 12.09 32.88 13.10
C ILE A 319 13.30 32.48 13.96
N GLN A 320 14.27 33.36 14.08
CA GLN A 320 15.46 33.16 14.91
C GLN A 320 15.30 33.76 16.29
N THR A 321 14.36 34.69 16.45
CA THR A 321 14.01 35.36 17.71
C THR A 321 13.35 34.36 18.67
N THR A 322 13.78 34.37 19.91
CA THR A 322 13.34 33.49 20.98
C THR A 322 12.74 34.28 22.15
N GLY A 323 12.00 33.61 23.05
CA GLY A 323 11.48 34.23 24.28
C GLY A 323 12.60 34.85 25.15
N LYS A 324 13.83 34.30 25.11
CA LYS A 324 14.98 34.85 25.82
C LYS A 324 15.40 36.22 25.26
N ASP A 325 15.31 36.40 23.93
CA ASP A 325 15.63 37.68 23.30
C ASP A 325 14.65 38.76 23.75
N LEU A 326 13.35 38.45 23.84
CA LEU A 326 12.33 39.39 24.35
C LEU A 326 12.60 39.74 25.83
N THR A 327 12.93 38.73 26.66
CA THR A 327 13.27 38.99 28.09
C THR A 327 14.50 39.90 28.22
N ASN A 328 15.52 39.72 27.40
CA ASN A 328 16.72 40.57 27.37
C ASN A 328 16.40 42.01 26.99
N LEU A 329 15.33 42.25 26.26
CA LEU A 329 14.83 43.60 25.94
C LEU A 329 13.95 44.21 27.07
N GLY A 330 13.83 43.51 28.21
CA GLY A 330 13.03 43.97 29.35
C GLY A 330 11.50 43.65 29.20
N ILE A 331 11.11 42.87 28.21
CA ILE A 331 9.71 42.48 28.04
C ILE A 331 9.45 41.27 28.92
N ASN A 332 8.43 41.34 29.78
CA ASN A 332 8.04 40.21 30.63
C ASN A 332 7.27 39.16 29.88
N PRO A 333 7.48 37.85 30.15
CA PRO A 333 6.69 36.77 29.55
C PRO A 333 5.20 36.98 29.71
N SER A 334 4.46 36.91 28.61
CA SER A 334 3.02 37.11 28.55
C SER A 334 2.44 36.44 27.29
N PRO A 335 1.11 36.30 27.17
CA PRO A 335 0.48 35.83 25.94
C PRO A 335 0.81 36.69 24.68
N GLU A 336 1.25 37.95 24.89
CA GLU A 336 1.69 38.84 23.79
C GLU A 336 2.95 38.33 23.08
N TYR A 337 3.77 37.48 23.73
CA TYR A 337 4.91 36.86 23.08
C TYR A 337 4.50 36.08 21.81
N GLN A 338 3.43 35.28 21.91
CA GLN A 338 2.97 34.52 20.76
C GLN A 338 2.51 35.43 19.62
N LYS A 339 1.79 36.51 19.93
CA LYS A 339 1.35 37.46 18.91
C LYS A 339 2.53 38.17 18.26
N CYS A 340 3.56 38.51 19.06
CA CYS A 340 4.80 39.09 18.54
C CYS A 340 5.52 38.10 17.62
N PHE A 341 5.65 36.83 17.99
CA PHE A 341 6.24 35.81 17.12
C PHE A 341 5.44 35.59 15.86
N ASP A 342 4.12 35.59 15.94
CA ASP A 342 3.26 35.51 14.77
C ASP A 342 3.46 36.72 13.83
N TYR A 343 3.58 37.93 14.38
CA TYR A 343 3.91 39.12 13.61
C TYR A 343 5.29 39.02 12.92
N ILE A 344 6.33 38.59 13.66
CA ILE A 344 7.67 38.41 13.10
C ILE A 344 7.66 37.35 12.01
N LEU A 345 6.95 36.23 12.23
CA LEU A 345 6.81 35.18 11.25
C LEU A 345 6.12 35.68 9.97
N GLU A 346 5.06 36.46 10.10
CA GLU A 346 4.37 37.05 8.94
C GLU A 346 5.30 37.92 8.10
N GLU A 347 6.12 38.79 8.75
CA GLU A 347 7.11 39.59 8.05
C GLU A 347 8.25 38.75 7.45
N LYS A 348 8.67 37.69 8.14
CA LYS A 348 9.67 36.73 7.66
C LYS A 348 9.20 35.93 6.45
N LEU A 349 7.94 35.55 6.40
CA LEU A 349 7.35 34.88 5.24
C LEU A 349 7.31 35.81 4.01
N LYS A 350 7.14 37.13 4.20
CA LYS A 350 7.21 38.13 3.12
C LYS A 350 8.65 38.38 2.68
N ASN A 351 9.62 38.27 3.62
CA ASN A 351 11.05 38.44 3.37
C ASN A 351 11.87 37.37 4.08
N PRO A 352 12.09 36.20 3.49
CA PRO A 352 12.86 35.11 4.10
C PRO A 352 14.30 35.46 4.50
N ALA A 353 14.87 36.49 3.91
CA ALA A 353 16.24 36.94 4.18
C ALA A 353 16.39 37.79 5.47
N LEU A 354 15.29 38.05 6.20
CA LEU A 354 15.39 38.79 7.47
C LEU A 354 16.39 38.13 8.42
N THR A 355 17.35 38.94 8.90
CA THR A 355 18.34 38.49 9.90
C THR A 355 17.73 38.55 11.30
N LYS A 356 18.41 37.92 12.27
CA LYS A 356 17.98 37.97 13.67
C LYS A 356 17.92 39.40 14.21
N GLU A 357 18.88 40.26 13.82
CA GLU A 357 18.91 41.67 14.21
C GLU A 357 17.67 42.40 13.69
N GLN A 358 17.28 42.15 12.45
CA GLN A 358 16.08 42.73 11.86
C GLN A 358 14.79 42.20 12.53
N GLU A 359 14.77 40.93 12.91
CA GLU A 359 13.66 40.38 13.69
C GLU A 359 13.58 41.08 15.08
N ILE A 360 14.69 41.37 15.72
CA ILE A 360 14.74 42.14 16.99
C ILE A 360 14.21 43.57 16.81
N GLU A 361 14.52 44.23 15.70
CA GLU A 361 13.91 45.53 15.39
C GLU A 361 12.38 45.46 15.20
N LEU A 362 11.88 44.35 14.62
CA LEU A 362 10.42 44.10 14.56
C LEU A 362 9.82 43.93 15.96
N VAL A 363 10.52 43.24 16.89
CA VAL A 363 10.10 43.13 18.30
C VAL A 363 9.96 44.51 18.93
N LYS A 364 11.00 45.36 18.79
CA LYS A 364 10.97 46.71 19.32
C LYS A 364 9.82 47.54 18.77
N LYS A 365 9.59 47.45 17.46
CA LYS A 365 8.48 48.11 16.78
C LYS A 365 7.14 47.61 17.31
N TYR A 366 6.98 46.30 17.51
CA TYR A 366 5.74 45.73 18.03
C TYR A 366 5.41 46.20 19.44
N PHE A 367 6.38 46.26 20.34
CA PHE A 367 6.22 46.68 21.73
C PHE A 367 6.43 48.20 21.94
N GLN A 368 6.76 48.96 20.90
CA GLN A 368 7.02 50.43 20.93
C GLN A 368 8.12 50.83 21.90
N ILE A 369 9.24 50.07 21.88
CA ILE A 369 10.44 50.33 22.73
C ILE A 369 11.68 50.64 21.88
#